data_7744b595cd1f07c53a1cb97e86b749ef
#
_entry.id   7744b595cd1f07c53a1cb97e86b749ef
#
_cell.length_a   1.000
_cell.length_b   1.000
_cell.length_c   1.000
_cell.angle_alpha   90.00
_cell.angle_beta   90.00
_cell.angle_gamma   90.00
#
_symmetry.space_group_name_H-M   'P 1'
#
loop_
_entity.id
_entity.type
_entity.pdbx_description
1 polymer ?
#
loop_
_entity_poly.entity_id
_entity_poly.type
_entity_poly.pdbx_seq_one_letter_code
_entity_poly.pdbx_strand_id
1 'polypeptide(L)'
;PQQTDYYNLLGSFNVEIEPFKNFKIASRAGIDSYISQYNYTLIPSADFAGGSGSRTRRSGLGYAATITNTMEYSFHVGHNHHVVLLAGQEGVANYSNSFSASSEELTDDRLLNLQNGSKETFDISESMSQSRFLSYFGRVDYSLMD
;
A
#
# COMPACT_ATOMS: atom_id res chain seq x y z
N PRO A 1 26.94 2.24 -10.50
CA PRO A 1 25.87 1.24 -10.66
C PRO A 1 24.60 1.70 -9.95
N GLN A 2 23.45 1.37 -10.55
CA GLN A 2 22.12 1.63 -10.02
C GLN A 2 21.37 0.31 -9.88
N GLN A 3 20.71 0.11 -8.75
CA GLN A 3 19.88 -1.05 -8.48
C GLN A 3 18.56 -0.59 -7.80
N THR A 4 17.47 -1.16 -8.26
CA THR A 4 16.14 -0.97 -7.63
C THR A 4 15.54 -2.34 -7.39
N ASP A 5 15.22 -2.62 -6.13
CA ASP A 5 14.50 -3.83 -5.72
C ASP A 5 13.09 -3.43 -5.29
N TYR A 6 12.10 -4.16 -5.75
CA TYR A 6 10.71 -3.90 -5.46
C TYR A 6 10.00 -5.19 -5.07
N TYR A 7 9.39 -5.19 -3.91
CA TYR A 7 8.66 -6.33 -3.35
C TYR A 7 7.21 -5.94 -3.09
N ASN A 8 6.29 -6.74 -3.58
CA ASN A 8 4.86 -6.60 -3.33
C ASN A 8 4.33 -7.81 -2.58
N LEU A 9 3.47 -7.54 -1.61
CA LEU A 9 2.66 -8.55 -0.95
C LEU A 9 1.19 -8.17 -1.09
N LEU A 10 0.43 -9.04 -1.74
CA LEU A 10 -1.02 -8.95 -1.88
C LEU A 10 -1.67 -10.11 -1.14
N GLY A 11 -2.61 -9.80 -0.26
CA GLY A 11 -3.36 -10.79 0.49
C GLY A 11 -4.84 -10.43 0.53
N SER A 12 -5.71 -11.44 0.47
CA SER A 12 -7.15 -11.26 0.65
C SER A 12 -7.77 -12.42 1.42
N PHE A 13 -8.78 -12.09 2.19
CA PHE A 13 -9.56 -13.02 2.98
C PHE A 13 -11.05 -12.70 2.81
N ASN A 14 -11.87 -13.72 2.60
CA ASN A 14 -13.31 -13.57 2.43
C ASN A 14 -14.02 -14.66 3.22
N VAL A 15 -14.99 -14.26 4.02
CA VAL A 15 -15.92 -15.15 4.74
C VAL A 15 -17.34 -14.74 4.43
N GLU A 16 -18.17 -15.70 4.08
CA GLU A 16 -19.61 -15.52 3.90
C GLU A 16 -20.33 -16.57 4.71
N ILE A 17 -21.36 -16.20 5.46
CA ILE A 17 -22.23 -17.08 6.21
C ILE A 17 -23.68 -16.72 5.93
N GLU A 18 -24.55 -17.74 5.93
CA GLU A 18 -25.99 -17.61 5.84
C GLU A 18 -26.63 -18.19 7.14
N PRO A 19 -26.77 -17.39 8.21
CA PRO A 19 -27.25 -17.88 9.50
C PRO A 19 -28.67 -18.42 9.45
N PHE A 20 -29.49 -17.87 8.55
CA PHE A 20 -30.85 -18.34 8.24
C PHE A 20 -31.19 -17.97 6.80
N LYS A 21 -32.21 -18.59 6.27
CA LYS A 21 -32.62 -18.49 4.86
C LYS A 21 -32.74 -17.05 4.41
N ASN A 22 -32.10 -16.72 3.29
CA ASN A 22 -32.10 -15.41 2.63
C ASN A 22 -31.40 -14.29 3.41
N PHE A 23 -30.68 -14.58 4.50
CA PHE A 23 -29.88 -13.59 5.22
C PHE A 23 -28.41 -13.96 5.15
N LYS A 24 -27.64 -13.12 4.50
CA LYS A 24 -26.19 -13.30 4.30
C LYS A 24 -25.39 -12.25 5.05
N ILE A 25 -24.32 -12.69 5.67
CA ILE A 25 -23.30 -11.81 6.25
C ILE A 25 -21.99 -12.14 5.57
N ALA A 26 -21.31 -11.14 5.03
CA ALA A 26 -20.00 -11.31 4.43
C ALA A 26 -18.99 -10.33 5.03
N SER A 27 -17.78 -10.82 5.25
CA SER A 27 -16.63 -10.02 5.64
C SER A 27 -15.50 -10.27 4.66
N ARG A 28 -14.97 -9.20 4.07
CA ARG A 28 -13.85 -9.24 3.13
C ARG A 28 -12.75 -8.35 3.67
N ALA A 29 -11.56 -8.89 3.78
CA ALA A 29 -10.38 -8.12 4.13
C ALA A 29 -9.33 -8.27 3.03
N GLY A 30 -8.66 -7.18 2.70
CA GLY A 30 -7.57 -7.14 1.73
C GLY A 30 -6.43 -6.29 2.23
N ILE A 31 -5.22 -6.69 1.91
CA ILE A 31 -4.01 -5.91 2.12
C ILE A 31 -3.16 -5.95 0.86
N ASP A 32 -2.70 -4.78 0.47
CA ASP A 32 -1.70 -4.58 -0.57
C ASP A 32 -0.55 -3.80 0.04
N SER A 33 0.64 -4.36 0.03
CA SER A 33 1.81 -3.70 0.60
C SER A 33 3.01 -3.80 -0.34
N TYR A 34 3.85 -2.78 -0.29
CA TYR A 34 5.08 -2.73 -1.06
C TYR A 34 6.26 -2.31 -0.20
N ILE A 35 7.42 -2.83 -0.58
CA ILE A 35 8.73 -2.38 -0.10
C ILE A 35 9.57 -2.08 -1.34
N SER A 36 10.14 -0.90 -1.42
CA SER A 36 11.07 -0.50 -2.46
C SER A 36 12.42 -0.13 -1.86
N GLN A 37 13.49 -0.55 -2.51
CA GLN A 37 14.85 -0.20 -2.14
C GLN A 37 15.59 0.27 -3.38
N TYR A 38 16.10 1.48 -3.34
CA TYR A 38 16.92 2.06 -4.39
C TYR A 38 18.32 2.31 -3.89
N ASN A 39 19.29 1.84 -4.65
CA ASN A 39 20.71 2.02 -4.40
C ASN A 39 21.38 2.59 -5.65
N TYR A 40 22.04 3.70 -5.50
CA TYR A 40 22.87 4.30 -6.54
C TYR A 40 24.27 4.53 -5.99
N THR A 41 25.25 4.22 -6.79
CA THR A 41 26.66 4.47 -6.46
C THR A 41 27.40 4.93 -7.70
N LEU A 42 28.01 6.11 -7.63
CA LEU A 42 29.02 6.59 -8.55
C LEU A 42 30.39 6.36 -7.89
N ILE A 43 31.20 5.56 -8.54
CA ILE A 43 32.57 5.29 -8.05
C ILE A 43 33.50 6.44 -8.44
N PRO A 44 34.43 6.86 -7.58
CA PRO A 44 35.40 7.93 -7.87
C PRO A 44 36.21 7.75 -9.15
N SER A 45 36.59 6.52 -9.45
CA SER A 45 37.40 6.19 -10.63
C SER A 45 36.64 6.19 -11.96
N ALA A 46 35.30 6.39 -11.96
CA ALA A 46 34.54 6.49 -13.20
C ALA A 46 34.95 7.75 -13.98
N ASP A 47 35.13 7.62 -15.31
CA ASP A 47 35.65 8.68 -16.17
C ASP A 47 34.88 10.01 -16.03
N PHE A 48 33.57 9.95 -15.82
CA PHE A 48 32.71 11.11 -15.64
C PHE A 48 32.57 11.59 -14.18
N ALA A 49 33.18 10.90 -13.23
CA ALA A 49 33.10 11.27 -11.80
C ALA A 49 34.10 12.35 -11.42
N GLY A 50 35.14 12.58 -12.24
CA GLY A 50 36.18 13.58 -11.98
C GLY A 50 36.96 13.34 -10.67
N GLY A 51 37.06 12.07 -10.22
CA GLY A 51 37.70 11.69 -8.97
C GLY A 51 36.80 11.81 -7.72
N SER A 52 35.54 12.17 -7.89
CA SER A 52 34.58 12.33 -6.79
C SER A 52 33.34 11.43 -7.00
N GLY A 53 33.14 10.49 -6.11
CA GLY A 53 32.00 9.57 -6.15
C GLY A 53 30.80 10.06 -5.34
N SER A 54 29.67 9.37 -5.51
CA SER A 54 28.47 9.64 -4.72
C SER A 54 27.71 8.36 -4.37
N ARG A 55 26.97 8.39 -3.29
CA ARG A 55 26.11 7.31 -2.84
C ARG A 55 24.74 7.84 -2.50
N THR A 56 23.69 7.20 -3.05
CA THR A 56 22.31 7.47 -2.67
C THR A 56 21.61 6.18 -2.32
N ARG A 57 20.88 6.18 -1.20
CA ARG A 57 19.98 5.08 -0.81
C ARG A 57 18.61 5.64 -0.52
N ARG A 58 17.59 4.98 -1.08
CA ARG A 58 16.19 5.30 -0.79
C ARG A 58 15.48 4.01 -0.40
N SER A 59 14.59 4.12 0.57
CA SER A 59 13.72 3.04 1.01
C SER A 59 12.29 3.56 1.06
N GLY A 60 11.37 2.81 0.51
CA GLY A 60 9.94 3.08 0.59
C GLY A 60 9.21 1.87 1.15
N LEU A 61 8.27 2.10 2.04
CA LEU A 61 7.34 1.12 2.59
C LEU A 61 5.94 1.70 2.54
N GLY A 62 4.98 0.93 2.04
CA GLY A 62 3.59 1.33 2.11
C GLY A 62 2.66 0.15 2.16
N TYR A 63 1.45 0.39 2.68
CA TYR A 63 0.35 -0.57 2.59
C TYR A 63 -0.98 0.14 2.44
N ALA A 64 -1.90 -0.54 1.76
CA ALA A 64 -3.33 -0.25 1.75
C ALA A 64 -4.07 -1.47 2.31
N ALA A 65 -4.83 -1.28 3.36
CA ALA A 65 -5.66 -2.33 3.96
C ALA A 65 -7.12 -1.92 3.90
N THR A 66 -7.98 -2.84 3.47
CA THR A 66 -9.42 -2.61 3.36
C THR A 66 -10.15 -3.75 4.07
N ILE A 67 -11.17 -3.40 4.84
CA ILE A 67 -12.11 -4.35 5.41
C ILE A 67 -13.52 -3.91 5.06
N THR A 68 -14.30 -4.80 4.47
CA THR A 68 -15.70 -4.55 4.09
C THR A 68 -16.58 -5.60 4.73
N ASN A 69 -17.54 -5.17 5.52
CA ASN A 69 -18.55 -6.01 6.14
C ASN A 69 -19.91 -5.67 5.53
N THR A 70 -20.63 -6.68 5.09
CA THR A 70 -21.96 -6.51 4.50
C THR A 70 -22.95 -7.47 5.13
N MET A 71 -24.20 -7.03 5.22
CA MET A 71 -25.34 -7.88 5.50
C MET A 71 -26.39 -7.66 4.42
N GLU A 72 -26.95 -8.74 3.93
CA GLU A 72 -27.96 -8.74 2.88
C GLU A 72 -29.14 -9.60 3.32
N TYR A 73 -30.32 -9.06 3.13
CA TYR A 73 -31.57 -9.77 3.40
C TYR A 73 -32.52 -9.68 2.20
N SER A 74 -32.97 -10.84 1.72
CA SER A 74 -33.85 -10.98 0.57
C SER A 74 -35.19 -11.56 1.02
N PHE A 75 -36.28 -10.91 0.64
CA PHE A 75 -37.63 -11.36 0.99
C PHE A 75 -38.66 -11.01 -0.10
N HIS A 76 -39.81 -11.69 -0.04
CA HIS A 76 -40.94 -11.47 -0.92
C HIS A 76 -42.09 -10.81 -0.14
N VAL A 77 -42.74 -9.84 -0.76
CA VAL A 77 -43.94 -9.23 -0.26
C VAL A 77 -45.07 -9.64 -1.23
N GLY A 78 -45.97 -10.52 -0.76
CA GLY A 78 -46.95 -11.13 -1.66
C GLY A 78 -46.33 -12.10 -2.66
N HIS A 79 -46.95 -12.28 -3.84
CA HIS A 79 -46.48 -13.24 -4.85
C HIS A 79 -45.54 -12.61 -5.86
N ASN A 80 -45.63 -11.31 -6.10
CA ASN A 80 -45.01 -10.66 -7.24
C ASN A 80 -43.92 -9.64 -6.87
N HIS A 81 -43.69 -9.36 -5.60
CA HIS A 81 -42.73 -8.35 -5.17
C HIS A 81 -41.53 -8.99 -4.49
N HIS A 82 -40.35 -8.79 -5.03
CA HIS A 82 -39.09 -9.23 -4.46
C HIS A 82 -38.24 -8.03 -4.04
N VAL A 83 -37.78 -8.03 -2.82
CA VAL A 83 -36.96 -6.96 -2.24
C VAL A 83 -35.66 -7.54 -1.71
N VAL A 84 -34.53 -6.90 -2.04
CA VAL A 84 -33.20 -7.16 -1.45
C VAL A 84 -32.73 -5.91 -0.76
N LEU A 85 -32.42 -6.03 0.51
CA LEU A 85 -31.83 -4.97 1.32
C LEU A 85 -30.39 -5.32 1.61
N LEU A 86 -29.46 -4.39 1.37
CA LEU A 86 -28.06 -4.52 1.72
C LEU A 86 -27.64 -3.34 2.58
N ALA A 87 -26.93 -3.63 3.67
CA ALA A 87 -26.23 -2.64 4.48
C ALA A 87 -24.76 -3.05 4.60
N GLY A 88 -23.88 -2.09 4.57
CA GLY A 88 -22.44 -2.35 4.64
C GLY A 88 -21.67 -1.28 5.36
N GLN A 89 -20.50 -1.70 5.81
CA GLN A 89 -19.49 -0.86 6.42
C GLN A 89 -18.14 -1.16 5.74
N GLU A 90 -17.39 -0.13 5.40
CA GLU A 90 -16.05 -0.27 4.83
C GLU A 90 -15.05 0.58 5.61
N GLY A 91 -13.96 -0.04 6.02
CA GLY A 91 -12.80 0.62 6.58
C GLY A 91 -11.62 0.52 5.64
N VAL A 92 -10.94 1.64 5.38
CA VAL A 92 -9.72 1.72 4.58
C VAL A 92 -8.63 2.38 5.38
N ALA A 93 -7.45 1.78 5.40
CA ALA A 93 -6.25 2.33 6.01
C ALA A 93 -5.12 2.34 4.99
N ASN A 94 -4.53 3.51 4.77
CA ASN A 94 -3.35 3.68 3.93
C ASN A 94 -2.19 4.19 4.77
N TYR A 95 -1.02 3.67 4.51
CA TYR A 95 0.23 4.10 5.11
C TYR A 95 1.33 4.11 4.07
N SER A 96 2.15 5.13 4.09
CA SER A 96 3.40 5.17 3.32
C SER A 96 4.48 5.89 4.11
N ASN A 97 5.69 5.35 4.04
CA ASN A 97 6.90 5.96 4.56
C ASN A 97 7.98 5.87 3.49
N SER A 98 8.68 6.95 3.28
CA SER A 98 9.85 7.01 2.40
C SER A 98 11.00 7.66 3.12
N PHE A 99 12.18 7.07 2.97
CA PHE A 99 13.43 7.56 3.50
C PHE A 99 14.45 7.68 2.37
N SER A 100 15.22 8.75 2.36
CA SER A 100 16.31 8.96 1.42
C SER A 100 17.53 9.49 2.16
N ALA A 101 18.69 8.93 1.84
CA ALA A 101 19.97 9.44 2.30
C ALA A 101 20.97 9.45 1.15
N SER A 102 21.73 10.52 1.03
CA SER A 102 22.81 10.65 0.06
C SER A 102 24.05 11.28 0.66
N SER A 103 25.18 10.97 0.06
CA SER A 103 26.46 11.60 0.34
C SER A 103 27.28 11.68 -0.93
N GLU A 104 28.12 12.69 -1.02
CA GLU A 104 29.01 12.95 -2.14
C GLU A 104 30.46 13.03 -1.66
N GLU A 105 31.37 13.26 -2.60
CA GLU A 105 32.82 13.38 -2.31
C GLU A 105 33.42 12.09 -1.75
N LEU A 106 32.95 10.93 -2.25
CA LEU A 106 33.66 9.66 -2.05
C LEU A 106 34.98 9.69 -2.82
N THR A 107 36.09 9.36 -2.17
CA THR A 107 37.44 9.46 -2.75
C THR A 107 38.10 8.10 -2.96
N ASP A 108 37.54 7.01 -2.44
CA ASP A 108 38.12 5.65 -2.54
C ASP A 108 37.06 4.67 -3.04
N ASP A 109 37.35 3.99 -4.15
CA ASP A 109 36.45 2.99 -4.77
C ASP A 109 36.12 1.78 -3.87
N ARG A 110 36.88 1.59 -2.80
CA ARG A 110 36.69 0.51 -1.82
C ARG A 110 35.78 0.93 -0.66
N LEU A 111 35.61 2.21 -0.46
CA LEU A 111 34.91 2.79 0.69
C LEU A 111 33.62 3.53 0.20
N LEU A 112 32.67 2.78 -0.33
CA LEU A 112 31.48 3.30 -1.00
C LEU A 112 30.23 3.38 -0.08
N ASN A 113 30.41 3.40 1.24
CA ASN A 113 29.27 3.60 2.16
C ASN A 113 28.97 5.09 2.34
N LEU A 114 27.70 5.42 2.66
CA LEU A 114 27.25 6.79 2.89
C LEU A 114 28.16 7.57 3.85
N GLN A 115 28.62 6.92 4.92
CA GLN A 115 29.47 7.53 5.95
C GLN A 115 30.87 7.94 5.47
N ASN A 116 31.29 7.46 4.31
CA ASN A 116 32.64 7.73 3.77
C ASN A 116 32.66 8.97 2.83
N GLY A 117 31.49 9.55 2.53
CA GLY A 117 31.41 10.84 1.86
C GLY A 117 31.69 12.00 2.80
N SER A 118 31.82 13.20 2.24
CA SER A 118 31.97 14.41 3.05
C SER A 118 30.72 14.66 3.90
N LYS A 119 30.90 14.95 5.17
CA LYS A 119 29.76 15.22 6.09
C LYS A 119 28.94 16.45 5.67
N GLU A 120 29.55 17.38 4.97
CA GLU A 120 28.91 18.58 4.47
C GLU A 120 27.94 18.29 3.32
N THR A 121 28.09 17.14 2.65
CA THR A 121 27.24 16.70 1.54
C THR A 121 26.13 15.74 1.97
N PHE A 122 26.00 15.42 3.25
CA PHE A 122 24.96 14.53 3.73
C PHE A 122 23.59 15.19 3.58
N ASP A 123 22.73 14.54 2.80
CA ASP A 123 21.32 14.90 2.68
C ASP A 123 20.45 13.74 3.14
N ILE A 124 19.57 14.01 4.09
CA ILE A 124 18.68 13.02 4.67
C ILE A 124 17.26 13.59 4.65
N SER A 125 16.33 12.82 4.09
CA SER A 125 14.92 13.17 4.07
C SER A 125 14.05 11.99 4.43
N GLU A 126 12.97 12.27 5.15
CA GLU A 126 11.94 11.30 5.49
C GLU A 126 10.56 11.92 5.26
N SER A 127 9.64 11.13 4.71
CA SER A 127 8.26 11.52 4.55
C SER A 127 7.35 10.38 4.96
N MET A 128 6.33 10.69 5.75
CA MET A 128 5.34 9.72 6.22
C MET A 128 3.94 10.26 5.95
N SER A 129 3.07 9.41 5.41
CA SER A 129 1.66 9.72 5.20
C SER A 129 0.79 8.59 5.72
N GLN A 130 -0.29 8.96 6.39
CA GLN A 130 -1.28 8.02 6.91
C GLN A 130 -2.67 8.58 6.70
N SER A 131 -3.58 7.73 6.20
CA SER A 131 -5.00 8.05 6.12
C SER A 131 -5.86 6.87 6.53
N ARG A 132 -7.01 7.16 7.14
CA ARG A 132 -7.99 6.14 7.54
C ARG A 132 -9.38 6.67 7.21
N PHE A 133 -10.19 5.82 6.63
CA PHE A 133 -11.59 6.12 6.28
C PHE A 133 -12.49 5.02 6.82
N LEU A 134 -13.67 5.43 7.26
CA LEU A 134 -14.75 4.54 7.64
C LEU A 134 -16.00 5.03 6.94
N SER A 135 -16.63 4.15 6.18
CA SER A 135 -17.81 4.45 5.37
C SER A 135 -18.93 3.48 5.69
N TYR A 136 -20.15 3.95 5.60
CA TYR A 136 -21.38 3.15 5.67
C TYR A 136 -22.16 3.34 4.39
N PHE A 137 -22.75 2.27 3.89
CA PHE A 137 -23.54 2.30 2.67
C PHE A 137 -24.74 1.36 2.76
N GLY A 138 -25.73 1.60 1.93
CA GLY A 138 -26.89 0.75 1.81
C GLY A 138 -27.43 0.72 0.39
N ARG A 139 -28.09 -0.37 0.04
CA ARG A 139 -28.76 -0.56 -1.25
C ARG A 139 -30.10 -1.25 -1.05
N VAL A 140 -31.08 -0.82 -1.82
CA VAL A 140 -32.39 -1.47 -1.92
C VAL A 140 -32.62 -1.83 -3.38
N ASP A 141 -32.78 -3.10 -3.65
CA ASP A 141 -33.18 -3.60 -4.97
C ASP A 141 -34.63 -4.09 -4.89
N TYR A 142 -35.46 -3.62 -5.80
CA TYR A 142 -36.83 -4.04 -5.91
C TYR A 142 -37.09 -4.58 -7.30
N SER A 143 -37.76 -5.70 -7.39
CA SER A 143 -38.22 -6.28 -8.64
C SER A 143 -39.67 -6.74 -8.55
N LEU A 144 -40.41 -6.41 -9.58
CA LEU A 144 -41.77 -6.90 -9.80
C LEU A 144 -41.67 -8.13 -10.71
N MET A 145 -42.21 -9.24 -10.25
CA MET A 145 -42.33 -10.46 -11.05
C MET A 145 -43.73 -10.53 -11.63
N ASP A 146 -43.82 -10.77 -12.94
CA ASP A 146 -45.09 -11.02 -13.66
C ASP A 146 -45.57 -12.45 -13.48
#